data_7bb58e7391bc58a1b9078ac50b1a9b0a
#
_entry.id   7bb58e7391bc58a1b9078ac50b1a9b0a
#
_cell.length_a   1.000
_cell.length_b   1.000
_cell.length_c   1.000
_cell.angle_alpha   90.00
_cell.angle_beta   90.00
_cell.angle_gamma   90.00
#
_symmetry.space_group_name_H-M   'P 1'
#
loop_
_entity.id
_entity.type
_entity.pdbx_description
1 polymer ?
#
loop_
_entity_poly.entity_id
_entity_poly.type
_entity_poly.pdbx_seq_one_letter_code
_entity_poly.pdbx_strand_id
1 'polypeptide(L)'
;NGRAQGVETLTLEDCLRIGIDNNLSLESKRREIQKSKYGVSENRARLLPQISAVAGYSNNFDPPVSVTDGSSYGVPYNITQTLQHSANAGLEMQMPLFNQTLYTSMSIAKVVEEISRLSYGKAREDIILQISKMYYLGQVTAEQIVLIKANITRLEELRDITRAFFDNGMSMEVDLKRVNINLENLKVQYDNAQAMMKQQLNMLKYIMDYPAEKEIALTPVNTDSITTVALTGLS
;
A
#
# COMPACT_ATOMS: atom_id res chain seq x y z
N ASN A 1 -21.74 10.00 25.37
CA ASN A 1 -21.95 11.17 24.49
C ASN A 1 -21.77 10.74 23.05
N GLY A 2 -22.85 10.14 22.45
CA GLY A 2 -22.92 9.83 21.03
C GLY A 2 -23.11 11.14 20.23
N ARG A 3 -22.03 11.71 19.70
CA ARG A 3 -22.14 12.65 18.60
C ARG A 3 -22.66 11.86 17.42
N ALA A 4 -23.82 12.24 16.88
CA ALA A 4 -24.25 11.83 15.57
C ALA A 4 -23.10 12.19 14.59
N GLN A 5 -22.37 11.19 14.11
CA GLN A 5 -21.34 11.39 13.09
C GLN A 5 -22.10 11.69 11.82
N GLY A 6 -22.09 12.96 11.41
CA GLY A 6 -22.66 13.37 10.12
C GLY A 6 -21.96 12.63 9.01
N VAL A 7 -22.71 12.22 7.98
CA VAL A 7 -22.16 11.64 6.75
C VAL A 7 -21.24 12.68 6.12
N GLU A 8 -19.95 12.35 6.00
CA GLU A 8 -18.96 13.26 5.41
C GLU A 8 -18.99 13.13 3.90
N THR A 9 -19.32 14.23 3.21
CA THR A 9 -19.32 14.24 1.73
C THR A 9 -17.90 14.53 1.25
N LEU A 10 -17.32 13.60 0.51
CA LEU A 10 -15.96 13.68 0.00
C LEU A 10 -15.96 13.96 -1.51
N THR A 11 -15.08 14.89 -1.91
CA THR A 11 -14.74 15.11 -3.31
C THR A 11 -13.66 14.13 -3.76
N LEU A 12 -13.43 13.98 -5.07
CA LEU A 12 -12.32 13.17 -5.58
C LEU A 12 -10.98 13.68 -5.04
N GLU A 13 -10.80 14.99 -4.97
CA GLU A 13 -9.57 15.61 -4.48
C GLU A 13 -9.32 15.30 -3.00
N ASP A 14 -10.37 15.33 -2.16
CA ASP A 14 -10.27 14.92 -0.76
C ASP A 14 -9.90 13.44 -0.64
N CYS A 15 -10.52 12.56 -1.42
CA CYS A 15 -10.20 11.13 -1.43
C CYS A 15 -8.74 10.88 -1.84
N LEU A 16 -8.25 11.58 -2.86
CA LEU A 16 -6.86 11.47 -3.31
C LEU A 16 -5.88 11.96 -2.25
N ARG A 17 -6.16 13.11 -1.63
CA ARG A 17 -5.33 13.66 -0.56
C ARG A 17 -5.24 12.70 0.63
N ILE A 18 -6.39 12.26 1.13
CA ILE A 18 -6.46 11.31 2.27
C ILE A 18 -5.72 10.02 1.94
N GLY A 19 -5.96 9.44 0.74
CA GLY A 19 -5.33 8.19 0.34
C GLY A 19 -3.82 8.30 0.16
N ILE A 20 -3.31 9.41 -0.39
CA ILE A 20 -1.86 9.61 -0.56
C ILE A 20 -1.17 9.81 0.80
N ASP A 21 -1.83 10.50 1.73
CA ASP A 21 -1.23 10.83 3.03
C ASP A 21 -1.26 9.64 4.01
N ASN A 22 -2.32 8.84 3.99
CA ASN A 22 -2.54 7.79 4.98
C ASN A 22 -2.17 6.38 4.51
N ASN A 23 -2.05 6.14 3.19
CA ASN A 23 -1.89 4.79 2.66
C ASN A 23 -0.59 4.11 3.15
N LEU A 24 -0.74 3.01 3.90
CA LEU A 24 0.36 2.26 4.50
C LEU A 24 1.34 1.69 3.46
N SER A 25 0.86 1.35 2.25
CA SER A 25 1.73 0.87 1.18
C SER A 25 2.68 1.97 0.70
N LEU A 26 2.20 3.21 0.57
CA LEU A 26 3.04 4.37 0.23
C LEU A 26 4.04 4.69 1.34
N GLU A 27 3.61 4.61 2.60
CA GLU A 27 4.50 4.80 3.74
C GLU A 27 5.62 3.73 3.75
N SER A 28 5.28 2.47 3.48
CA SER A 28 6.28 1.39 3.33
C SER A 28 7.28 1.70 2.21
N LYS A 29 6.81 2.17 1.04
CA LYS A 29 7.67 2.56 -0.08
C LYS A 29 8.55 3.78 0.25
N ARG A 30 8.04 4.72 1.02
CA ARG A 30 8.82 5.87 1.51
C ARG A 30 9.96 5.42 2.43
N ARG A 31 9.69 4.46 3.32
CA ARG A 31 10.71 3.85 4.19
C ARG A 31 11.74 3.04 3.39
N GLU A 32 11.32 2.39 2.30
CA GLU A 32 12.23 1.68 1.38
C GLU A 32 13.23 2.63 0.71
N ILE A 33 12.79 3.84 0.30
CA ILE A 33 13.70 4.90 -0.18
C ILE A 33 14.70 5.29 0.92
N GLN A 34 14.24 5.44 2.15
CA GLN A 34 15.11 5.80 3.26
C GLN A 34 16.13 4.70 3.54
N LYS A 35 15.71 3.43 3.50
CA LYS A 35 16.59 2.26 3.63
C LYS A 35 17.66 2.23 2.54
N SER A 36 17.29 2.48 1.27
CA SER A 36 18.27 2.49 0.16
C SER A 36 19.24 3.67 0.26
N LYS A 37 18.82 4.83 0.77
CA LYS A 37 19.74 5.95 1.09
C LYS A 37 20.77 5.55 2.15
N TYR A 38 20.36 4.85 3.19
CA TYR A 38 21.29 4.32 4.18
C TYR A 38 22.22 3.27 3.59
N GLY A 39 21.74 2.44 2.63
CA GLY A 39 22.59 1.52 1.88
C GLY A 39 23.70 2.22 1.09
N VAL A 40 23.41 3.38 0.48
CA VAL A 40 24.45 4.22 -0.15
C VAL A 40 25.46 4.72 0.88
N SER A 41 24.99 5.18 2.04
CA SER A 41 25.85 5.66 3.13
C SER A 41 26.71 4.55 3.71
N GLU A 42 26.15 3.35 3.87
CA GLU A 42 26.89 2.15 4.31
C GLU A 42 28.02 1.79 3.34
N ASN A 43 27.73 1.71 2.02
CA ASN A 43 28.76 1.42 1.03
C ASN A 43 29.83 2.51 1.01
N ARG A 44 29.50 3.78 1.28
CA ARG A 44 30.48 4.86 1.43
C ARG A 44 31.32 4.68 2.70
N ALA A 45 30.69 4.27 3.80
CA ALA A 45 31.40 4.04 5.08
C ALA A 45 32.42 2.91 4.99
N ARG A 46 32.23 1.93 4.11
CA ARG A 46 33.21 0.84 3.86
C ARG A 46 34.54 1.31 3.26
N LEU A 47 34.58 2.54 2.73
CA LEU A 47 35.82 3.19 2.26
C LEU A 47 36.61 3.87 3.40
N LEU A 48 35.99 4.02 4.58
CA LEU A 48 36.60 4.61 5.74
C LEU A 48 37.41 3.57 6.53
N PRO A 49 38.38 3.99 7.37
CA PRO A 49 39.07 3.06 8.25
C PRO A 49 38.11 2.30 9.16
N GLN A 50 38.20 0.98 9.15
CA GLN A 50 37.46 0.09 10.04
C GLN A 50 38.35 -0.23 11.23
N ILE A 51 37.88 0.07 12.44
CA ILE A 51 38.58 -0.21 13.69
C ILE A 51 37.83 -1.30 14.43
N SER A 52 38.50 -2.40 14.72
CA SER A 52 37.96 -3.52 15.49
C SER A 52 38.82 -3.85 16.69
N ALA A 53 38.20 -4.22 17.80
CA ALA A 53 38.86 -4.80 18.93
C ALA A 53 38.71 -6.31 18.88
N VAL A 54 39.81 -7.02 18.96
CA VAL A 54 39.83 -8.48 18.95
C VAL A 54 40.39 -8.98 20.27
N ALA A 55 39.76 -10.01 20.85
CA ALA A 55 40.23 -10.70 22.01
C ALA A 55 40.03 -12.19 21.81
N GLY A 56 41.06 -12.98 22.05
CA GLY A 56 41.03 -14.43 21.93
C GLY A 56 41.68 -15.09 23.13
N TYR A 57 41.09 -16.21 23.55
CA TYR A 57 41.71 -17.11 24.53
C TYR A 57 41.65 -18.52 23.96
N SER A 58 42.77 -19.21 23.99
CA SER A 58 42.89 -20.59 23.55
C SER A 58 43.51 -21.43 24.64
N ASN A 59 42.92 -22.59 24.90
CA ASN A 59 43.45 -23.61 25.78
C ASN A 59 43.72 -24.88 24.95
N ASN A 60 45.00 -25.28 24.86
CA ASN A 60 45.42 -26.47 24.16
C ASN A 60 45.53 -27.62 25.15
N PHE A 61 44.64 -28.62 25.05
CA PHE A 61 44.68 -29.81 25.92
C PHE A 61 45.88 -30.70 25.63
N ASP A 62 46.39 -30.70 24.38
CA ASP A 62 47.64 -31.35 23.94
C ASP A 62 48.53 -30.28 23.28
N PRO A 63 49.27 -29.51 24.10
CA PRO A 63 50.04 -28.41 23.58
C PRO A 63 51.21 -28.87 22.75
N PRO A 64 51.49 -28.29 21.59
CA PRO A 64 52.62 -28.63 20.75
C PRO A 64 53.94 -28.33 21.50
N VAL A 65 54.84 -29.26 21.44
CA VAL A 65 56.18 -29.10 22.02
C VAL A 65 57.05 -28.37 21.00
N SER A 66 57.46 -27.15 21.33
CA SER A 66 58.44 -26.40 20.54
C SER A 66 59.85 -26.58 21.19
N VAL A 67 60.79 -27.13 20.41
CA VAL A 67 62.16 -27.31 20.82
C VAL A 67 62.99 -26.20 20.17
N THR A 68 63.59 -25.35 20.97
CA THR A 68 64.46 -24.25 20.52
C THR A 68 65.88 -24.50 20.96
N ASP A 69 66.84 -24.25 20.06
CA ASP A 69 68.27 -24.33 20.40
C ASP A 69 68.57 -23.31 21.49
N GLY A 70 69.06 -23.82 22.65
CA GLY A 70 69.35 -23.02 23.81
C GLY A 70 70.60 -22.13 23.65
N SER A 71 71.39 -22.32 22.58
CA SER A 71 72.60 -21.50 22.33
C SER A 71 72.24 -20.00 22.19
N SER A 72 71.06 -19.66 21.69
CA SER A 72 70.56 -18.29 21.62
C SER A 72 70.29 -17.67 23.01
N TYR A 73 70.19 -18.49 24.06
CA TYR A 73 69.94 -18.08 25.44
C TYR A 73 71.21 -18.39 26.35
N GLY A 74 72.33 -18.71 25.72
CA GLY A 74 73.57 -18.95 26.42
C GLY A 74 73.70 -20.31 27.17
N VAL A 75 72.80 -21.27 26.82
CA VAL A 75 72.80 -22.61 27.40
C VAL A 75 73.10 -23.67 26.34
N PRO A 76 73.93 -24.70 26.62
CA PRO A 76 74.43 -25.71 25.64
C PRO A 76 73.41 -26.87 25.43
N TYR A 77 72.14 -26.68 25.72
CA TYR A 77 71.08 -27.69 25.54
C TYR A 77 69.80 -27.09 24.96
N ASN A 78 68.99 -27.91 24.33
CA ASN A 78 67.73 -27.48 23.76
C ASN A 78 66.69 -27.17 24.84
N ILE A 79 65.97 -26.05 24.67
CA ILE A 79 64.89 -25.63 25.55
C ILE A 79 63.59 -26.09 24.96
N THR A 80 62.80 -26.84 25.72
CA THR A 80 61.47 -27.28 25.35
C THR A 80 60.43 -26.33 25.95
N GLN A 81 59.66 -25.74 25.15
CA GLN A 81 58.62 -24.83 25.59
C GLN A 81 57.24 -25.35 25.14
N THR A 82 56.32 -25.42 26.06
CA THR A 82 54.91 -25.79 25.80
C THR A 82 54.01 -24.69 26.34
N LEU A 83 53.06 -24.24 25.50
CA LEU A 83 52.06 -23.25 25.88
C LEU A 83 50.69 -23.91 25.90
N GLN A 84 50.18 -24.21 27.10
CA GLN A 84 48.84 -24.76 27.30
C GLN A 84 47.78 -23.69 27.16
N HIS A 85 48.01 -22.47 27.65
CA HIS A 85 47.09 -21.36 27.62
C HIS A 85 47.71 -20.22 26.84
N SER A 86 46.94 -19.66 25.92
CA SER A 86 47.29 -18.42 25.23
C SER A 86 46.14 -17.41 25.25
N ALA A 87 46.45 -16.17 25.50
CA ALA A 87 45.50 -15.08 25.44
C ALA A 87 46.08 -13.97 24.56
N ASN A 88 45.29 -13.44 23.69
CA ASN A 88 45.65 -12.30 22.85
C ASN A 88 44.54 -11.25 22.90
N ALA A 89 44.94 -9.99 22.94
CA ALA A 89 44.04 -8.86 22.79
C ALA A 89 44.73 -7.80 21.94
N GLY A 90 43.95 -7.15 21.05
CA GLY A 90 44.51 -6.15 20.15
C GLY A 90 43.44 -5.25 19.54
N LEU A 91 43.92 -4.16 18.96
CA LEU A 91 43.15 -3.29 18.10
C LEU A 91 43.67 -3.47 16.67
N GLU A 92 42.74 -3.71 15.76
CA GLU A 92 43.03 -3.85 14.34
C GLU A 92 42.37 -2.68 13.60
N MET A 93 43.16 -1.99 12.73
CA MET A 93 42.61 -0.97 11.83
C MET A 93 42.88 -1.39 10.40
N GLN A 94 41.81 -1.47 9.61
CA GLN A 94 41.88 -1.81 8.20
C GLN A 94 41.23 -0.73 7.37
N MET A 95 41.92 -0.26 6.33
CA MET A 95 41.41 0.72 5.38
C MET A 95 41.75 0.30 3.95
N PRO A 96 40.75 0.12 3.05
CA PRO A 96 41.04 -0.14 1.64
C PRO A 96 41.54 1.14 0.96
N LEU A 97 42.79 1.15 0.49
CA LEU A 97 43.35 2.28 -0.26
C LEU A 97 42.78 2.34 -1.68
N PHE A 98 42.56 1.19 -2.32
CA PHE A 98 41.92 1.06 -3.60
C PHE A 98 41.20 -0.28 -3.69
N ASN A 99 39.91 -0.24 -4.05
CA ASN A 99 39.11 -1.45 -4.27
C ASN A 99 38.01 -1.15 -5.27
N GLN A 100 38.19 -1.61 -6.52
CA GLN A 100 37.23 -1.40 -7.61
C GLN A 100 35.84 -1.95 -7.29
N THR A 101 35.76 -3.07 -6.57
CA THR A 101 34.49 -3.69 -6.15
C THR A 101 33.66 -2.76 -5.26
N LEU A 102 34.31 -2.04 -4.33
CA LEU A 102 33.64 -1.07 -3.45
C LEU A 102 33.08 0.12 -4.25
N TYR A 103 33.83 0.64 -5.23
CA TYR A 103 33.34 1.72 -6.10
C TYR A 103 32.16 1.27 -6.95
N THR A 104 32.22 0.05 -7.50
CA THR A 104 31.10 -0.53 -8.24
C THR A 104 29.89 -0.75 -7.35
N SER A 105 30.08 -1.27 -6.14
CA SER A 105 28.99 -1.46 -5.14
C SER A 105 28.31 -0.14 -4.76
N MET A 106 29.09 0.94 -4.62
CA MET A 106 28.54 2.27 -4.36
C MET A 106 27.71 2.79 -5.56
N SER A 107 28.15 2.53 -6.79
CA SER A 107 27.37 2.88 -7.99
C SER A 107 26.07 2.09 -8.07
N ILE A 108 26.11 0.78 -7.79
CA ILE A 108 24.92 -0.08 -7.70
C ILE A 108 23.96 0.43 -6.62
N ALA A 109 24.47 0.78 -5.43
CA ALA A 109 23.64 1.28 -4.34
C ALA A 109 22.90 2.58 -4.72
N LYS A 110 23.52 3.47 -5.50
CA LYS A 110 22.85 4.68 -6.04
C LYS A 110 21.73 4.32 -7.02
N VAL A 111 21.96 3.35 -7.90
CA VAL A 111 20.94 2.88 -8.84
C VAL A 111 19.77 2.23 -8.08
N VAL A 112 20.05 1.46 -7.03
CA VAL A 112 19.01 0.88 -6.16
C VAL A 112 18.19 1.97 -5.46
N GLU A 113 18.82 3.06 -5.00
CA GLU A 113 18.09 4.22 -4.44
C GLU A 113 17.16 4.84 -5.50
N GLU A 114 17.64 5.01 -6.73
CA GLU A 114 16.82 5.57 -7.82
C GLU A 114 15.65 4.64 -8.17
N ILE A 115 15.87 3.33 -8.26
CA ILE A 115 14.82 2.34 -8.46
C ILE A 115 13.77 2.42 -7.34
N SER A 116 14.19 2.60 -6.08
CA SER A 116 13.27 2.75 -4.95
C SER A 116 12.41 4.02 -5.08
N ARG A 117 12.98 5.13 -5.56
CA ARG A 117 12.25 6.38 -5.83
C ARG A 117 11.22 6.21 -6.96
N LEU A 118 11.62 5.57 -8.06
CA LEU A 118 10.72 5.29 -9.18
C LEU A 118 9.60 4.32 -8.77
N SER A 119 9.91 3.32 -7.96
CA SER A 119 8.92 2.38 -7.40
C SER A 119 7.89 3.08 -6.52
N TYR A 120 8.31 4.07 -5.73
CA TYR A 120 7.39 4.92 -4.96
C TYR A 120 6.51 5.76 -5.88
N GLY A 121 7.08 6.39 -6.92
CA GLY A 121 6.33 7.17 -7.91
C GLY A 121 5.24 6.32 -8.57
N LYS A 122 5.62 5.13 -9.05
CA LYS A 122 4.66 4.18 -9.64
C LYS A 122 3.56 3.77 -8.65
N ALA A 123 3.92 3.40 -7.42
CA ALA A 123 2.93 3.01 -6.41
C ALA A 123 1.95 4.15 -6.11
N ARG A 124 2.41 5.41 -6.10
CA ARG A 124 1.58 6.60 -5.92
C ARG A 124 0.59 6.76 -7.08
N GLU A 125 1.04 6.60 -8.32
CA GLU A 125 0.17 6.67 -9.50
C GLU A 125 -0.87 5.53 -9.51
N ASP A 126 -0.47 4.31 -9.14
CA ASP A 126 -1.37 3.17 -9.04
C ASP A 126 -2.49 3.41 -8.00
N ILE A 127 -2.17 4.03 -6.86
CA ILE A 127 -3.16 4.38 -5.83
C ILE A 127 -4.08 5.49 -6.32
N ILE A 128 -3.56 6.54 -6.97
CA ILE A 128 -4.37 7.60 -7.58
C ILE A 128 -5.38 6.99 -8.56
N LEU A 129 -4.93 6.09 -9.42
CA LEU A 129 -5.78 5.41 -10.39
C LEU A 129 -6.87 4.56 -9.70
N GLN A 130 -6.51 3.80 -8.67
CA GLN A 130 -7.46 2.95 -7.94
C GLN A 130 -8.52 3.77 -7.21
N ILE A 131 -8.13 4.85 -6.52
CA ILE A 131 -9.06 5.77 -5.85
C ILE A 131 -10.00 6.40 -6.88
N SER A 132 -9.45 6.96 -7.96
CA SER A 132 -10.25 7.61 -9.01
C SER A 132 -11.24 6.63 -9.63
N LYS A 133 -10.81 5.40 -9.93
CA LYS A 133 -11.68 4.36 -10.47
C LYS A 133 -12.81 4.00 -9.52
N MET A 134 -12.53 3.81 -8.23
CA MET A 134 -13.56 3.48 -7.23
C MET A 134 -14.49 4.65 -6.98
N TYR A 135 -13.99 5.88 -6.98
CA TYR A 135 -14.78 7.09 -6.82
C TYR A 135 -15.82 7.25 -7.95
N TYR A 136 -15.36 7.18 -9.22
CA TYR A 136 -16.28 7.29 -10.37
C TYR A 136 -17.24 6.11 -10.48
N LEU A 137 -16.80 4.90 -10.14
CA LEU A 137 -17.67 3.73 -10.10
C LEU A 137 -18.78 3.92 -9.05
N GLY A 138 -18.44 4.47 -7.89
CA GLY A 138 -19.42 4.83 -6.85
C GLY A 138 -20.41 5.90 -7.34
N GLN A 139 -19.96 6.94 -8.04
CA GLN A 139 -20.84 7.95 -8.62
C GLN A 139 -21.81 7.35 -9.65
N VAL A 140 -21.32 6.49 -10.55
CA VAL A 140 -22.18 5.82 -11.55
C VAL A 140 -23.23 4.94 -10.85
N THR A 141 -22.85 4.22 -9.81
CA THR A 141 -23.80 3.39 -9.04
C THR A 141 -24.82 4.24 -8.29
N ALA A 142 -24.42 5.40 -7.77
CA ALA A 142 -25.35 6.34 -7.13
C ALA A 142 -26.41 6.84 -8.12
N GLU A 143 -26.02 7.25 -9.33
CA GLU A 143 -26.94 7.65 -10.39
C GLU A 143 -27.84 6.49 -10.82
N GLN A 144 -27.32 5.28 -10.93
CA GLN A 144 -28.13 4.09 -11.23
C GLN A 144 -29.19 3.85 -10.16
N ILE A 145 -28.89 4.03 -8.88
CA ILE A 145 -29.87 3.92 -7.78
C ILE A 145 -31.00 4.95 -7.94
N VAL A 146 -30.66 6.19 -8.29
CA VAL A 146 -31.64 7.26 -8.52
C VAL A 146 -32.60 6.90 -9.68
N LEU A 147 -32.04 6.39 -10.80
CA LEU A 147 -32.84 5.96 -11.97
C LEU A 147 -33.74 4.76 -11.66
N ILE A 148 -33.21 3.75 -10.93
CA ILE A 148 -34.03 2.59 -10.54
C ILE A 148 -35.18 3.05 -9.63
N LYS A 149 -34.92 3.93 -8.67
CA LYS A 149 -35.94 4.48 -7.77
C LYS A 149 -37.03 5.24 -8.54
N ALA A 150 -36.66 6.07 -9.50
CA ALA A 150 -37.62 6.76 -10.35
C ALA A 150 -38.48 5.78 -11.17
N ASN A 151 -37.88 4.69 -11.66
CA ASN A 151 -38.62 3.65 -12.39
C ASN A 151 -39.57 2.86 -11.46
N ILE A 152 -39.18 2.59 -10.22
CA ILE A 152 -40.05 1.99 -9.21
C ILE A 152 -41.28 2.87 -9.00
N THR A 153 -41.11 4.17 -8.79
CA THR A 153 -42.24 5.11 -8.60
C THR A 153 -43.21 5.07 -9.81
N ARG A 154 -42.66 5.08 -11.04
CA ARG A 154 -43.50 4.99 -12.25
C ARG A 154 -44.26 3.67 -12.37
N LEU A 155 -43.62 2.54 -11.98
CA LEU A 155 -44.29 1.23 -11.99
C LEU A 155 -45.32 1.11 -10.86
N GLU A 156 -45.15 1.79 -9.73
CA GLU A 156 -46.14 1.86 -8.66
C GLU A 156 -47.39 2.61 -9.13
N GLU A 157 -47.22 3.75 -9.81
CA GLU A 157 -48.31 4.48 -10.43
C GLU A 157 -49.05 3.62 -11.49
N LEU A 158 -48.29 2.92 -12.36
CA LEU A 158 -48.87 2.03 -13.37
C LEU A 158 -49.63 0.87 -12.74
N ARG A 159 -49.10 0.29 -11.66
CA ARG A 159 -49.78 -0.77 -10.89
C ARG A 159 -51.14 -0.28 -10.37
N ASP A 160 -51.19 0.92 -9.81
CA ASP A 160 -52.42 1.47 -9.21
C ASP A 160 -53.44 1.76 -10.28
N ILE A 161 -53.04 2.27 -11.45
CA ILE A 161 -53.91 2.45 -12.62
C ILE A 161 -54.44 1.09 -13.14
N THR A 162 -53.53 0.12 -13.31
CA THR A 162 -53.92 -1.22 -13.81
C THR A 162 -54.84 -1.93 -12.83
N ARG A 163 -54.65 -1.74 -11.53
CA ARG A 163 -55.52 -2.26 -10.49
C ARG A 163 -56.92 -1.64 -10.55
N ALA A 164 -57.01 -0.33 -10.71
CA ALA A 164 -58.31 0.35 -10.89
C ALA A 164 -59.06 -0.15 -12.13
N PHE A 165 -58.37 -0.41 -13.25
CA PHE A 165 -58.99 -1.01 -14.44
C PHE A 165 -59.45 -2.45 -14.21
N PHE A 166 -58.66 -3.25 -13.49
CA PHE A 166 -59.03 -4.62 -13.12
C PHE A 166 -60.27 -4.63 -12.23
N ASP A 167 -60.33 -3.78 -11.20
CA ASP A 167 -61.47 -3.68 -10.26
C ASP A 167 -62.77 -3.26 -10.96
N ASN A 168 -62.66 -2.52 -12.09
CA ASN A 168 -63.79 -2.13 -12.94
C ASN A 168 -64.09 -3.10 -14.11
N GLY A 169 -63.38 -4.28 -14.15
CA GLY A 169 -63.60 -5.28 -15.20
C GLY A 169 -63.03 -4.91 -16.58
N MET A 170 -62.19 -3.86 -16.67
CA MET A 170 -61.59 -3.37 -17.91
C MET A 170 -60.21 -3.89 -18.22
N SER A 171 -59.59 -4.69 -17.33
CA SER A 171 -58.27 -5.30 -17.48
C SER A 171 -58.29 -6.73 -16.98
N MET A 172 -57.35 -7.55 -17.47
CA MET A 172 -57.20 -8.95 -17.04
C MET A 172 -56.31 -9.04 -15.79
N GLU A 173 -56.57 -10.03 -14.92
CA GLU A 173 -55.73 -10.31 -13.73
C GLU A 173 -54.23 -10.56 -14.10
N VAL A 174 -54.00 -11.12 -15.27
CA VAL A 174 -52.64 -11.39 -15.79
C VAL A 174 -51.84 -10.10 -15.98
N ASP A 175 -52.50 -9.01 -16.39
CA ASP A 175 -51.83 -7.72 -16.61
C ASP A 175 -51.38 -7.11 -15.28
N LEU A 176 -52.24 -7.16 -14.25
CA LEU A 176 -51.87 -6.72 -12.90
C LEU A 176 -50.75 -7.57 -12.31
N LYS A 177 -50.80 -8.92 -12.51
CA LYS A 177 -49.72 -9.80 -12.09
C LYS A 177 -48.37 -9.48 -12.74
N ARG A 178 -48.36 -9.17 -14.06
CA ARG A 178 -47.15 -8.78 -14.79
C ARG A 178 -46.52 -7.51 -14.22
N VAL A 179 -47.35 -6.48 -13.98
CA VAL A 179 -46.87 -5.22 -13.38
C VAL A 179 -46.25 -5.47 -11.99
N ASN A 180 -46.93 -6.28 -11.15
CA ASN A 180 -46.44 -6.61 -9.83
C ASN A 180 -45.07 -7.37 -9.90
N ILE A 181 -44.94 -8.34 -10.78
CA ILE A 181 -43.66 -9.08 -10.95
C ILE A 181 -42.54 -8.13 -11.39
N ASN A 182 -42.82 -7.23 -12.34
CA ASN A 182 -41.84 -6.25 -12.78
C ASN A 182 -41.43 -5.29 -11.66
N LEU A 183 -42.40 -4.85 -10.84
CA LEU A 183 -42.13 -4.00 -9.68
C LEU A 183 -41.22 -4.70 -8.65
N GLU A 184 -41.54 -5.96 -8.32
CA GLU A 184 -40.71 -6.74 -7.39
C GLU A 184 -39.29 -6.99 -7.95
N ASN A 185 -39.15 -7.26 -9.25
CA ASN A 185 -37.85 -7.39 -9.89
C ASN A 185 -37.03 -6.09 -9.81
N LEU A 186 -37.66 -4.93 -9.98
CA LEU A 186 -37.01 -3.64 -9.87
C LEU A 186 -36.60 -3.32 -8.42
N LYS A 187 -37.42 -3.71 -7.42
CA LYS A 187 -37.05 -3.57 -6.01
C LYS A 187 -35.82 -4.40 -5.66
N VAL A 188 -35.78 -5.65 -6.15
CA VAL A 188 -34.57 -6.50 -5.97
C VAL A 188 -33.33 -5.88 -6.62
N GLN A 189 -33.49 -5.26 -7.83
CA GLN A 189 -32.38 -4.56 -8.46
C GLN A 189 -31.94 -3.33 -7.66
N TYR A 190 -32.88 -2.60 -7.07
CA TYR A 190 -32.58 -1.48 -6.18
C TYR A 190 -31.77 -1.91 -4.96
N ASP A 191 -32.20 -2.98 -4.27
CA ASP A 191 -31.51 -3.51 -3.10
C ASP A 191 -30.09 -3.99 -3.45
N ASN A 192 -29.93 -4.66 -4.59
CA ASN A 192 -28.63 -5.09 -5.10
C ASN A 192 -27.73 -3.90 -5.42
N ALA A 193 -28.26 -2.84 -6.03
CA ALA A 193 -27.49 -1.64 -6.34
C ALA A 193 -27.04 -0.90 -5.05
N GLN A 194 -27.89 -0.86 -4.02
CA GLN A 194 -27.54 -0.31 -2.72
C GLN A 194 -26.44 -1.13 -2.03
N ALA A 195 -26.53 -2.46 -2.06
CA ALA A 195 -25.50 -3.33 -1.52
C ALA A 195 -24.16 -3.14 -2.24
N MET A 196 -24.19 -3.03 -3.58
CA MET A 196 -23.01 -2.75 -4.41
C MET A 196 -22.40 -1.39 -4.06
N MET A 197 -23.19 -0.35 -3.91
CA MET A 197 -22.73 0.98 -3.49
C MET A 197 -22.02 0.93 -2.15
N LYS A 198 -22.60 0.25 -1.17
CA LYS A 198 -21.98 0.05 0.16
C LYS A 198 -20.65 -0.67 0.06
N GLN A 199 -20.56 -1.70 -0.76
CA GLN A 199 -19.31 -2.43 -1.00
C GLN A 199 -18.23 -1.54 -1.64
N GLN A 200 -18.62 -0.73 -2.65
CA GLN A 200 -17.70 0.19 -3.33
C GLN A 200 -17.17 1.26 -2.37
N LEU A 201 -18.04 1.86 -1.53
CA LEU A 201 -17.63 2.82 -0.51
C LEU A 201 -16.68 2.20 0.53
N ASN A 202 -16.95 0.97 0.94
CA ASN A 202 -16.04 0.26 1.86
C ASN A 202 -14.69 -0.04 1.21
N MET A 203 -14.67 -0.40 -0.07
CA MET A 203 -13.43 -0.60 -0.82
C MET A 203 -12.66 0.71 -0.98
N LEU A 204 -13.36 1.82 -1.24
CA LEU A 204 -12.75 3.15 -1.30
C LEU A 204 -12.11 3.54 0.05
N LYS A 205 -12.83 3.35 1.17
CA LYS A 205 -12.28 3.55 2.51
C LYS A 205 -11.02 2.72 2.75
N TYR A 206 -11.04 1.44 2.35
CA TYR A 206 -9.91 0.54 2.50
C TYR A 206 -8.68 1.03 1.71
N ILE A 207 -8.86 1.47 0.46
CA ILE A 207 -7.74 1.98 -0.35
C ILE A 207 -7.17 3.27 0.25
N MET A 208 -8.03 4.13 0.82
CA MET A 208 -7.62 5.39 1.45
C MET A 208 -7.06 5.22 2.87
N ASP A 209 -7.12 4.01 3.45
CA ASP A 209 -6.86 3.75 4.87
C ASP A 209 -7.70 4.67 5.79
N TYR A 210 -9.00 4.78 5.44
CA TYR A 210 -9.97 5.61 6.15
C TYR A 210 -10.74 4.78 7.17
N PRO A 211 -11.07 5.33 8.37
CA PRO A 211 -11.78 4.59 9.41
C PRO A 211 -13.09 3.97 8.90
N ALA A 212 -13.25 2.65 9.13
CA ALA A 212 -14.39 1.89 8.62
C ALA A 212 -15.73 2.32 9.23
N GLU A 213 -15.70 2.82 10.48
CA GLU A 213 -16.88 3.24 11.23
C GLU A 213 -17.49 4.56 10.73
N LYS A 214 -16.72 5.38 10.03
CA LYS A 214 -17.23 6.64 9.49
C LYS A 214 -18.01 6.41 8.20
N GLU A 215 -19.21 6.97 8.15
CA GLU A 215 -19.99 6.97 6.92
C GLU A 215 -19.51 8.08 5.98
N ILE A 216 -19.33 7.74 4.71
CA ILE A 216 -18.95 8.68 3.66
C ILE A 216 -20.00 8.70 2.56
N ALA A 217 -20.20 9.86 1.96
CA ALA A 217 -20.96 10.06 0.73
C ALA A 217 -20.04 10.65 -0.33
N LEU A 218 -20.31 10.36 -1.59
CA LEU A 218 -19.61 10.97 -2.72
C LEU A 218 -20.36 12.21 -3.17
N THR A 219 -19.62 13.22 -3.63
CA THR A 219 -20.23 14.40 -4.24
C THR A 219 -21.00 13.98 -5.50
N PRO A 220 -22.28 14.37 -5.66
CA PRO A 220 -23.08 14.05 -6.86
C PRO A 220 -22.38 14.57 -8.14
N VAL A 221 -22.58 13.85 -9.23
CA VAL A 221 -22.11 14.31 -10.55
C VAL A 221 -22.93 15.52 -10.97
N ASN A 222 -22.27 16.63 -11.23
CA ASN A 222 -22.93 17.77 -11.89
C ASN A 222 -22.93 17.51 -13.41
N THR A 223 -24.02 16.92 -13.91
CA THR A 223 -24.20 16.59 -15.33
C THR A 223 -24.25 17.83 -16.25
N ASP A 224 -24.60 18.98 -15.73
CA ASP A 224 -24.66 20.23 -16.51
C ASP A 224 -23.27 20.70 -16.97
N SER A 225 -22.21 20.44 -16.17
CA SER A 225 -20.85 20.78 -16.52
C SER A 225 -20.26 19.89 -17.65
N ILE A 226 -20.70 18.65 -17.75
CA ILE A 226 -20.20 17.69 -18.77
C ILE A 226 -20.71 18.07 -20.16
N THR A 227 -21.96 18.52 -20.27
CA THR A 227 -22.56 18.94 -21.52
C THR A 227 -21.88 20.18 -22.10
N THR A 228 -21.43 21.10 -21.24
CA THR A 228 -20.78 22.36 -21.67
C THR A 228 -19.36 22.10 -22.23
N VAL A 229 -18.61 21.16 -21.66
CA VAL A 229 -17.25 20.80 -22.13
C VAL A 229 -17.30 20.05 -23.46
N ALA A 230 -18.31 19.17 -23.67
CA ALA A 230 -18.48 18.44 -24.91
C ALA A 230 -18.86 19.35 -26.12
N LEU A 231 -19.53 20.47 -25.86
CA LEU A 231 -19.94 21.42 -26.89
C LEU A 231 -18.85 22.45 -27.24
N THR A 232 -17.93 22.77 -26.31
CA THR A 232 -16.84 23.71 -26.54
C THR A 232 -15.59 23.06 -27.17
N GLY A 233 -15.48 21.73 -27.18
CA GLY A 233 -14.38 20.98 -27.79
C GLY A 233 -14.56 20.64 -29.27
N LEU A 234 -15.69 21.06 -29.90
CA LEU A 234 -16.03 20.79 -31.30
C LEU A 234 -16.12 22.06 -32.18
N SER A 235 -15.59 23.20 -31.69
CA SER A 235 -15.52 24.45 -32.47
C SER A 235 -14.09 24.78 -32.85
#